data_ed429ea96d359d880705f1b894c230f2
#
_entry.id   ed429ea96d359d880705f1b894c230f2
#
_cell.length_a   1.000
_cell.length_b   1.000
_cell.length_c   1.000
_cell.angle_alpha   90.00
_cell.angle_beta   90.00
_cell.angle_gamma   90.00
#
_symmetry.space_group_name_H-M   'P 1'
#
loop_
_entity.id
_entity.type
_entity.pdbx_description
1 polymer ?
#
loop_
_entity_poly.entity_id
_entity_poly.type
_entity_poly.pdbx_seq_one_letter_code
_entity_poly.pdbx_strand_id
1 'polypeptide(L)'
;MNVVFYEKEDGTVPVAEFIISLDDGMRAKITRSLKILQARGYTLRAPYSKELTDGIMELRVTFDGNISRVLYFFVVGNTAVVTNGFIKKSKKTPPEEIQRAKTYRADYQRRYLK
;
A
#
# COMPACT_ATOMS: atom_id res chain seq x y z
N MET A 1 -6.52 6.12 12.58
CA MET A 1 -5.43 6.56 11.68
C MET A 1 -6.01 6.97 10.35
N ASN A 2 -5.48 8.01 9.74
CA ASN A 2 -5.86 8.38 8.38
C ASN A 2 -5.13 7.49 7.38
N VAL A 3 -5.87 7.01 6.36
CA VAL A 3 -5.27 6.27 5.25
C VAL A 3 -5.53 7.08 3.99
N VAL A 4 -4.46 7.51 3.34
CA VAL A 4 -4.56 8.31 2.11
C VAL A 4 -3.83 7.61 0.98
N PHE A 5 -4.27 7.84 -0.25
CA PHE A 5 -3.61 7.29 -1.44
C PHE A 5 -2.67 8.34 -2.01
N TYR A 6 -1.44 7.91 -2.29
CA TYR A 6 -0.49 8.75 -2.97
C TYR A 6 -1.01 9.11 -4.36
N GLU A 7 -0.94 10.39 -4.68
CA GLU A 7 -1.33 10.92 -5.99
C GLU A 7 -0.12 11.58 -6.64
N LYS A 8 0.16 11.19 -7.88
CA LYS A 8 1.26 11.80 -8.66
C LYS A 8 0.90 13.25 -9.03
N GLU A 9 1.90 14.02 -9.43
CA GLU A 9 1.68 15.41 -9.82
C GLU A 9 0.70 15.54 -10.97
N ASP A 10 0.62 14.54 -11.86
CA ASP A 10 -0.32 14.55 -12.98
C ASP A 10 -1.74 14.14 -12.59
N GLY A 11 -1.99 13.87 -11.31
CA GLY A 11 -3.30 13.46 -10.81
C GLY A 11 -3.53 11.95 -10.81
N THR A 12 -2.62 11.16 -11.33
CA THR A 12 -2.73 9.71 -11.33
C THR A 12 -2.58 9.16 -9.91
N VAL A 13 -3.44 8.22 -9.52
CA VAL A 13 -3.39 7.55 -8.22
C VAL A 13 -3.07 6.08 -8.45
N PRO A 14 -1.77 5.68 -8.35
CA PRO A 14 -1.34 4.34 -8.77
C PRO A 14 -2.10 3.20 -8.08
N VAL A 15 -2.32 3.28 -6.76
CA VAL A 15 -3.00 2.20 -6.06
C VAL A 15 -4.47 2.11 -6.45
N ALA A 16 -5.12 3.25 -6.76
CA ALA A 16 -6.51 3.24 -7.20
C ALA A 16 -6.63 2.54 -8.57
N GLU A 17 -5.71 2.83 -9.48
CA GLU A 17 -5.67 2.15 -10.78
C GLU A 17 -5.47 0.65 -10.62
N PHE A 18 -4.58 0.26 -9.72
CA PHE A 18 -4.38 -1.16 -9.43
C PHE A 18 -5.67 -1.81 -8.92
N ILE A 19 -6.34 -1.19 -7.94
CA ILE A 19 -7.57 -1.75 -7.34
C ILE A 19 -8.66 -1.88 -8.40
N ILE A 20 -8.83 -0.88 -9.24
CA ILE A 20 -9.84 -0.89 -10.31
C ILE A 20 -9.58 -2.02 -11.31
N SER A 21 -8.32 -2.40 -11.53
CA SER A 21 -7.97 -3.45 -12.47
C SER A 21 -8.33 -4.86 -11.98
N LEU A 22 -8.67 -5.01 -10.70
CA LEU A 22 -8.93 -6.31 -10.09
C LEU A 22 -10.39 -6.70 -10.19
N ASP A 23 -10.68 -8.00 -9.96
CA ASP A 23 -12.06 -8.45 -9.87
C ASP A 23 -12.74 -7.94 -8.60
N ASP A 24 -14.08 -8.07 -8.55
CA ASP A 24 -14.88 -7.53 -7.45
C ASP A 24 -14.50 -8.12 -6.09
N GLY A 25 -14.20 -9.42 -6.05
CA GLY A 25 -13.87 -10.11 -4.80
C GLY A 25 -12.57 -9.61 -4.19
N MET A 26 -11.52 -9.52 -5.01
CA MET A 26 -10.23 -9.03 -4.53
C MET A 26 -10.32 -7.55 -4.17
N ARG A 27 -11.06 -6.76 -4.95
CA ARG A 27 -11.28 -5.34 -4.69
C ARG A 27 -11.93 -5.13 -3.33
N ALA A 28 -12.98 -5.90 -3.03
CA ALA A 28 -13.67 -5.83 -1.75
C ALA A 28 -12.75 -6.24 -0.60
N LYS A 29 -11.90 -7.24 -0.82
CA LYS A 29 -10.97 -7.72 0.20
C LYS A 29 -9.90 -6.68 0.51
N ILE A 30 -9.35 -6.02 -0.50
CA ILE A 30 -8.38 -4.94 -0.32
C ILE A 30 -9.01 -3.78 0.43
N THR A 31 -10.23 -3.39 0.05
CA THR A 31 -10.95 -2.32 0.74
C THR A 31 -11.12 -2.63 2.22
N ARG A 32 -11.48 -3.87 2.54
CA ARG A 32 -11.62 -4.30 3.94
C ARG A 32 -10.27 -4.23 4.66
N SER A 33 -9.20 -4.67 4.00
CA SER A 33 -7.86 -4.65 4.59
C SER A 33 -7.38 -3.22 4.85
N LEU A 34 -7.73 -2.28 3.97
CA LEU A 34 -7.41 -0.87 4.20
C LEU A 34 -8.18 -0.32 5.39
N LYS A 35 -9.42 -0.74 5.61
CA LYS A 35 -10.19 -0.36 6.80
C LYS A 35 -9.57 -0.93 8.07
N ILE A 36 -9.03 -2.13 8.02
CA ILE A 36 -8.32 -2.73 9.15
C ILE A 36 -7.06 -1.91 9.46
N LEU A 37 -6.32 -1.51 8.43
CA LEU A 37 -5.17 -0.63 8.61
C LEU A 37 -5.58 0.69 9.26
N GLN A 38 -6.68 1.27 8.80
CA GLN A 38 -7.22 2.50 9.37
C GLN A 38 -7.54 2.35 10.86
N ALA A 39 -8.12 1.19 11.23
CA ALA A 39 -8.50 0.92 12.62
C ALA A 39 -7.29 0.59 13.51
N ARG A 40 -6.36 -0.20 13.00
CA ARG A 40 -5.23 -0.72 13.77
C ARG A 40 -3.98 0.15 13.70
N GLY A 41 -3.78 0.86 12.60
CA GLY A 41 -2.64 1.75 12.42
C GLY A 41 -1.29 1.06 12.66
N TYR A 42 -0.49 1.65 13.52
CA TYR A 42 0.87 1.16 13.83
C TYR A 42 0.88 -0.22 14.48
N THR A 43 -0.24 -0.68 15.04
CA THR A 43 -0.30 -1.97 15.73
C THR A 43 -0.58 -3.14 14.81
N LEU A 44 -0.89 -2.87 13.53
CA LEU A 44 -1.18 -3.94 12.58
C LEU A 44 0.07 -4.78 12.33
N ARG A 45 -0.06 -6.10 12.47
CA ARG A 45 1.04 -7.06 12.42
C ARG A 45 0.71 -8.22 11.50
N ALA A 46 1.66 -9.16 11.37
CA ALA A 46 1.45 -10.40 10.65
C ALA A 46 0.19 -11.10 11.17
N PRO A 47 -0.57 -11.79 10.32
CA PRO A 47 -0.28 -12.03 8.91
C PRO A 47 -0.72 -10.91 7.96
N TYR A 48 -1.32 -9.84 8.48
CA TYR A 48 -1.94 -8.78 7.66
C TYR A 48 -0.92 -7.81 7.09
N SER A 49 0.14 -7.53 7.84
CA SER A 49 1.12 -6.51 7.44
C SER A 49 2.54 -6.93 7.86
N LYS A 50 3.50 -6.45 7.10
CA LYS A 50 4.92 -6.70 7.37
C LYS A 50 5.74 -5.51 6.88
N GLU A 51 6.77 -5.14 7.64
CA GLU A 51 7.75 -4.18 7.13
C GLU A 51 8.70 -4.89 6.16
N LEU A 52 8.93 -4.29 5.00
CA LEU A 52 9.83 -4.84 4.00
C LEU A 52 11.25 -4.30 4.19
N THR A 53 11.43 -2.99 4.08
CA THR A 53 12.71 -2.33 4.23
C THR A 53 12.49 -0.83 4.33
N ASP A 54 13.32 -0.16 5.11
CA ASP A 54 13.37 1.31 5.15
C ASP A 54 11.99 1.96 5.35
N GLY A 55 11.17 1.37 6.22
CA GLY A 55 9.85 1.92 6.52
C GLY A 55 8.78 1.66 5.48
N ILE A 56 9.09 0.96 4.39
CA ILE A 56 8.09 0.53 3.42
C ILE A 56 7.39 -0.71 3.97
N MET A 57 6.08 -0.60 4.15
CA MET A 57 5.23 -1.65 4.71
C MET A 57 4.47 -2.35 3.59
N GLU A 58 4.13 -3.61 3.82
CA GLU A 58 3.39 -4.43 2.87
C GLU A 58 2.10 -4.91 3.52
N LEU A 59 0.96 -4.56 2.95
CA LEU A 59 -0.34 -5.08 3.33
C LEU A 59 -0.61 -6.33 2.49
N ARG A 60 -0.92 -7.44 3.16
CA ARG A 60 -1.09 -8.76 2.52
C ARG A 60 -2.56 -9.07 2.36
N VAL A 61 -2.98 -9.35 1.13
CA VAL A 61 -4.38 -9.63 0.82
C VAL A 61 -4.45 -10.88 -0.05
N THR A 62 -5.24 -11.87 0.40
CA THR A 62 -5.44 -13.13 -0.32
C THR A 62 -6.93 -13.30 -0.60
N PHE A 63 -7.26 -13.64 -1.84
CA PHE A 63 -8.64 -13.94 -2.23
C PHE A 63 -8.65 -14.93 -3.38
N ASP A 64 -9.39 -16.03 -3.20
CA ASP A 64 -9.63 -17.04 -4.25
C ASP A 64 -8.33 -17.53 -4.90
N GLY A 65 -7.33 -17.83 -4.07
CA GLY A 65 -6.03 -18.33 -4.55
C GLY A 65 -5.09 -17.27 -5.11
N ASN A 66 -5.55 -16.04 -5.26
CA ASN A 66 -4.73 -14.93 -5.72
C ASN A 66 -4.19 -14.14 -4.54
N ILE A 67 -2.98 -13.60 -4.71
CA ILE A 67 -2.30 -12.84 -3.67
C ILE A 67 -2.00 -11.46 -4.19
N SER A 68 -2.53 -10.44 -3.50
CA SER A 68 -2.20 -9.04 -3.77
C SER A 68 -1.37 -8.49 -2.62
N ARG A 69 -0.51 -7.54 -2.97
CA ARG A 69 0.26 -6.77 -1.99
C ARG A 69 0.01 -5.30 -2.26
N VAL A 70 -0.17 -4.54 -1.17
CA VAL A 70 -0.37 -3.09 -1.23
C VAL A 70 0.69 -2.47 -0.35
N LEU A 71 1.49 -1.58 -0.91
CA LEU A 71 2.61 -0.97 -0.20
C LEU A 71 2.22 0.38 0.39
N TYR A 72 2.76 0.69 1.56
CA TYR A 72 2.45 1.94 2.23
C TYR A 72 3.58 2.32 3.18
N PHE A 73 3.56 3.57 3.63
CA PHE A 73 4.49 4.06 4.65
C PHE A 73 3.75 4.99 5.60
N PHE A 74 4.30 5.15 6.79
CA PHE A 74 3.70 6.03 7.79
C PHE A 74 4.35 7.41 7.76
N VAL A 75 3.54 8.43 8.01
CA VAL A 75 4.03 9.78 8.27
C VAL A 75 3.61 10.22 9.66
N VAL A 76 4.40 11.12 10.23
CA VAL A 76 4.11 11.70 11.55
C VAL A 76 2.75 12.41 11.47
N GLY A 77 1.94 12.24 12.51
CA GLY A 77 0.59 12.81 12.51
C GLY A 77 -0.50 11.80 12.21
N ASN A 78 -0.17 10.51 12.38
CA ASN A 78 -1.16 9.43 12.37
C ASN A 78 -1.75 9.18 10.96
N THR A 79 -0.89 9.13 9.94
CA THR A 79 -1.31 8.89 8.56
C THR A 79 -0.49 7.76 7.94
N ALA A 80 -1.18 6.86 7.23
CA ALA A 80 -0.56 5.87 6.34
C ALA A 80 -0.79 6.31 4.90
N VAL A 81 0.28 6.39 4.12
CA VAL A 81 0.22 6.78 2.70
C VAL A 81 0.40 5.53 1.86
N VAL A 82 -0.63 5.17 1.11
CA VAL A 82 -0.64 3.96 0.28
C VAL A 82 -0.10 4.32 -1.09
N THR A 83 0.97 3.64 -1.50
CA THR A 83 1.71 4.03 -2.71
C THR A 83 1.32 3.25 -3.94
N ASN A 84 1.46 1.93 -3.91
CA ASN A 84 1.22 1.09 -5.08
C ASN A 84 0.82 -0.32 -4.65
N GLY A 85 0.29 -1.07 -5.62
CA GLY A 85 -0.09 -2.45 -5.39
C GLY A 85 0.28 -3.31 -6.58
N PHE A 86 0.34 -4.63 -6.37
CA PHE A 86 0.68 -5.57 -7.41
C PHE A 86 0.16 -6.96 -7.05
N ILE A 87 0.02 -7.82 -8.07
CA ILE A 87 -0.30 -9.24 -7.88
C ILE A 87 1.02 -9.97 -7.62
N LYS A 88 1.06 -10.70 -6.51
CA LYS A 88 2.29 -11.42 -6.13
C LYS A 88 2.35 -12.75 -6.83
N LYS A 89 3.43 -12.98 -7.59
CA LYS A 89 3.66 -14.21 -8.37
C LYS A 89 4.88 -14.99 -7.90
N SER A 90 5.62 -14.48 -6.91
CA SER A 90 6.82 -15.13 -6.39
C SER A 90 6.86 -14.99 -4.88
N LYS A 91 7.81 -15.68 -4.24
CA LYS A 91 7.92 -15.66 -2.77
C LYS A 91 8.33 -14.31 -2.22
N LYS A 92 9.13 -13.56 -2.99
CA LYS A 92 9.63 -12.26 -2.55
C LYS A 92 8.90 -11.14 -3.25
N THR A 93 8.77 -10.01 -2.55
CA THR A 93 8.27 -8.78 -3.15
C THR A 93 9.28 -8.32 -4.20
N PRO A 94 8.85 -8.08 -5.45
CA PRO A 94 9.78 -7.64 -6.50
C PRO A 94 10.50 -6.36 -6.11
N PRO A 95 11.82 -6.29 -6.29
CA PRO A 95 12.59 -5.08 -5.95
C PRO A 95 12.09 -3.82 -6.64
N GLU A 96 11.58 -3.94 -7.88
CA GLU A 96 11.07 -2.80 -8.63
C GLU A 96 9.80 -2.21 -7.98
N GLU A 97 8.99 -3.03 -7.32
CA GLU A 97 7.82 -2.52 -6.59
C GLU A 97 8.23 -1.75 -5.35
N ILE A 98 9.23 -2.25 -4.63
CA ILE A 98 9.78 -1.55 -3.48
C ILE A 98 10.41 -0.22 -3.91
N GLN A 99 11.16 -0.22 -5.00
CA GLN A 99 11.78 1.00 -5.51
C GLN A 99 10.72 2.01 -5.94
N ARG A 100 9.63 1.55 -6.56
CA ARG A 100 8.50 2.41 -6.93
C ARG A 100 7.90 3.05 -5.69
N ALA A 101 7.68 2.28 -4.62
CA ALA A 101 7.16 2.80 -3.36
C ALA A 101 8.09 3.87 -2.77
N LYS A 102 9.39 3.64 -2.81
CA LYS A 102 10.37 4.62 -2.32
C LYS A 102 10.37 5.90 -3.14
N THR A 103 10.24 5.79 -4.45
CA THR A 103 10.16 6.95 -5.34
C THR A 103 8.91 7.77 -5.05
N TYR A 104 7.78 7.10 -4.87
CA TYR A 104 6.51 7.77 -4.53
C TYR A 104 6.60 8.43 -3.14
N ARG A 105 7.24 7.75 -2.18
CA ARG A 105 7.44 8.32 -0.85
C ARG A 105 8.29 9.58 -0.92
N ALA A 106 9.38 9.55 -1.68
CA ALA A 106 10.25 10.72 -1.83
C ALA A 106 9.49 11.91 -2.43
N ASP A 107 8.67 11.65 -3.45
CA ASP A 107 7.84 12.69 -4.05
C ASP A 107 6.82 13.23 -3.06
N TYR A 108 6.16 12.36 -2.31
CA TYR A 108 5.20 12.78 -1.29
C TYR A 108 5.87 13.67 -0.24
N GLN A 109 7.04 13.25 0.25
CA GLN A 109 7.78 14.00 1.27
C GLN A 109 8.20 15.37 0.74
N ARG A 110 8.67 15.42 -0.48
CA ARG A 110 9.08 16.67 -1.13
C ARG A 110 7.92 17.66 -1.24
N ARG A 111 6.72 17.17 -1.57
CA ARG A 111 5.56 18.04 -1.81
C ARG A 111 4.82 18.43 -0.54
N TYR A 112 4.75 17.55 0.45
CA TYR A 112 3.86 17.75 1.59
C TYR A 112 4.57 17.86 2.95
N LEU A 113 5.80 17.37 3.07
CA LEU A 113 6.52 17.34 4.35
C LEU A 113 7.72 18.27 4.29
N LYS A 114 7.47 19.54 4.39
CA LYS A 114 8.55 20.55 4.37
C LYS A 114 8.97 20.96 5.77
#